data_d539971e734dac17f715fd4dc16b274f
#
_entry.id   d539971e734dac17f715fd4dc16b274f
#
_cell.length_a   1.000
_cell.length_b   1.000
_cell.length_c   1.000
_cell.angle_alpha   90.00
_cell.angle_beta   90.00
_cell.angle_gamma   90.00
#
_symmetry.space_group_name_H-M   'P 1'
#
loop_
_entity.id
_entity.type
_entity.pdbx_description
1 polymer ?
#
loop_
_entity_poly.entity_id
_entity_poly.type
_entity_poly.pdbx_seq_one_letter_code
_entity_poly.pdbx_strand_id
1 'polypeptide(L)'
;SHIVFALKYEGIDLLILKSTLQLIGDKEIKESILSEPTGQYSRKIWFLYEWLLGTKLDIPDLKKGTYVELVNPNLQYPGPTTNSARHRVRNNLPGTPEFCPMIKKSKKLEKYTSANIRETIDNGLDNRDKELIKRTAAFLLLKDSKASFAIEGEYPPNMRARNWGAAIGQA
;
A
#
# COMPACT_ATOMS: atom_id res chain seq x y z
N SER A 1 -2.03 26.97 5.35
CA SER A 1 -0.92 26.29 4.66
C SER A 1 -1.44 25.49 3.46
N HIS A 2 -0.75 25.55 2.33
CA HIS A 2 -1.11 24.81 1.10
C HIS A 2 -1.10 23.28 1.34
N ILE A 3 -0.19 22.79 2.18
CA ILE A 3 -0.13 21.35 2.53
C ILE A 3 -1.43 20.91 3.21
N VAL A 4 -1.95 21.69 4.13
CA VAL A 4 -3.23 21.41 4.83
C VAL A 4 -4.38 21.36 3.83
N PHE A 5 -4.43 22.29 2.89
CA PHE A 5 -5.44 22.32 1.84
C PHE A 5 -5.39 21.05 0.98
N ALA A 6 -4.21 20.69 0.51
CA ALA A 6 -4.01 19.48 -0.30
C ALA A 6 -4.43 18.21 0.45
N LEU A 7 -3.98 18.03 1.70
CA LEU A 7 -4.36 16.88 2.54
C LEU A 7 -5.86 16.80 2.80
N LYS A 8 -6.54 17.95 2.87
CA LYS A 8 -7.99 18.01 3.14
C LYS A 8 -8.85 17.71 1.92
N TYR A 9 -8.48 18.24 0.75
CA TYR A 9 -9.35 18.25 -0.42
C TYR A 9 -8.85 17.43 -1.61
N GLU A 10 -7.55 17.22 -1.73
CA GLU A 10 -6.94 16.54 -2.88
C GLU A 10 -6.42 15.13 -2.54
N GLY A 11 -6.22 14.87 -1.24
CA GLY A 11 -5.61 13.63 -0.75
C GLY A 11 -4.09 13.73 -0.63
N ILE A 12 -3.45 12.60 -0.50
CA ILE A 12 -2.00 12.48 -0.29
C ILE A 12 -1.32 12.21 -1.63
N ASP A 13 -0.38 13.06 -2.01
CA ASP A 13 0.63 12.80 -3.04
C ASP A 13 2.00 12.74 -2.36
N LEU A 14 2.52 11.53 -2.21
CA LEU A 14 3.73 11.29 -1.42
C LEU A 14 4.98 11.89 -2.07
N LEU A 15 5.06 11.94 -3.40
CA LEU A 15 6.20 12.50 -4.10
C LEU A 15 6.28 14.01 -3.92
N ILE A 16 5.15 14.70 -4.14
CA ILE A 16 5.03 16.14 -3.95
C ILE A 16 5.28 16.48 -2.47
N LEU A 17 4.68 15.74 -1.55
CA LEU A 17 4.87 15.96 -0.12
C LEU A 17 6.31 15.78 0.31
N LYS A 18 6.98 14.71 -0.12
CA LYS A 18 8.39 14.46 0.22
C LYS A 18 9.27 15.63 -0.23
N SER A 19 9.14 16.04 -1.49
CA SER A 19 9.91 17.16 -2.04
C SER A 19 9.62 18.47 -1.32
N THR A 20 8.34 18.75 -1.01
CA THR A 20 7.92 19.96 -0.29
C THR A 20 8.45 19.96 1.14
N LEU A 21 8.35 18.84 1.86
CA LEU A 21 8.82 18.73 3.24
C LEU A 21 10.35 18.85 3.33
N GLN A 22 11.08 18.31 2.35
CA GLN A 22 12.54 18.50 2.25
C GLN A 22 12.93 19.95 2.01
N LEU A 23 12.17 20.68 1.18
CA LEU A 23 12.44 22.08 0.87
C LEU A 23 12.18 22.99 2.06
N ILE A 24 11.10 22.75 2.82
CA ILE A 24 10.74 23.53 4.03
C ILE A 24 11.78 23.30 5.13
N GLY A 25 12.20 22.05 5.32
CA GLY A 25 13.18 21.67 6.34
C GLY A 25 12.56 21.46 7.74
N ASP A 26 13.36 20.85 8.59
CA ASP A 26 12.95 20.36 9.92
C ASP A 26 12.59 21.44 10.90
N LYS A 27 13.28 22.58 10.86
CA LYS A 27 13.06 23.71 11.77
C LYS A 27 11.65 24.30 11.60
N GLU A 28 11.29 24.69 10.39
CA GLU A 28 9.99 25.29 10.09
C GLU A 28 8.83 24.30 10.30
N ILE A 29 9.04 23.03 9.92
CA ILE A 29 8.05 21.99 10.18
C ILE A 29 7.86 21.79 11.68
N LYS A 30 8.93 21.72 12.47
CA LYS A 30 8.87 21.60 13.94
C LYS A 30 8.12 22.78 14.56
N GLU A 31 8.43 24.00 14.18
CA GLU A 31 7.72 25.21 14.65
C GLU A 31 6.23 25.18 14.31
N SER A 32 5.89 24.81 13.09
CA SER A 32 4.49 24.64 12.65
C SER A 32 3.73 23.58 13.45
N ILE A 33 4.36 22.44 13.75
CA ILE A 33 3.73 21.40 14.56
C ILE A 33 3.56 21.84 16.01
N LEU A 34 4.55 22.50 16.60
CA LEU A 34 4.51 22.96 17.98
C LEU A 34 3.51 24.09 18.19
N SER A 35 3.17 24.86 17.17
CA SER A 35 2.11 25.89 17.26
C SER A 35 0.71 25.29 17.45
N GLU A 36 0.46 24.09 16.91
CA GLU A 36 -0.82 23.38 17.05
C GLU A 36 -0.62 21.86 17.17
N PRO A 37 0.01 21.36 18.25
CA PRO A 37 0.48 19.96 18.33
C PRO A 37 -0.66 18.94 18.34
N THR A 38 -1.86 19.31 18.75
CA THR A 38 -3.05 18.44 18.78
C THR A 38 -3.91 18.54 17.52
N GLY A 39 -3.61 19.48 16.63
CA GLY A 39 -4.31 19.68 15.37
C GLY A 39 -4.24 18.44 14.48
N GLN A 40 -5.36 18.06 13.86
CA GLN A 40 -5.37 16.83 13.05
C GLN A 40 -4.38 16.86 11.88
N TYR A 41 -4.22 18.03 11.23
CA TYR A 41 -3.32 18.17 10.10
C TYR A 41 -1.87 18.32 10.53
N SER A 42 -1.60 18.99 11.65
CA SER A 42 -0.26 19.05 12.24
C SER A 42 0.28 17.67 12.56
N ARG A 43 -0.56 16.79 13.13
CA ARG A 43 -0.22 15.41 13.43
C ARG A 43 0.01 14.59 12.16
N LYS A 44 -0.80 14.79 11.10
CA LYS A 44 -0.60 14.13 9.81
C LYS A 44 0.70 14.56 9.15
N ILE A 45 1.00 15.85 9.14
CA ILE A 45 2.24 16.40 8.59
C ILE A 45 3.44 15.89 9.37
N TRP A 46 3.38 15.88 10.71
CA TRP A 46 4.43 15.34 11.56
C TRP A 46 4.71 13.86 11.25
N PHE A 47 3.66 13.04 11.22
CA PHE A 47 3.81 11.64 10.87
C PHE A 47 4.41 11.46 9.47
N LEU A 48 3.88 12.15 8.46
CA LEU A 48 4.36 12.05 7.07
C LEU A 48 5.81 12.52 6.93
N TYR A 49 6.21 13.56 7.67
CA TYR A 49 7.59 14.02 7.70
C TYR A 49 8.54 12.90 8.17
N GLU A 50 8.29 12.36 9.35
CA GLU A 50 9.13 11.31 9.92
C GLU A 50 9.11 10.03 9.07
N TRP A 51 7.96 9.67 8.54
CA TRP A 51 7.77 8.47 7.73
C TRP A 51 8.44 8.57 6.36
N LEU A 52 8.34 9.71 5.67
CA LEU A 52 8.91 9.89 4.33
C LEU A 52 10.41 10.15 4.33
N LEU A 53 10.91 10.87 5.34
CA LEU A 53 12.31 11.27 5.39
C LEU A 53 13.15 10.38 6.27
N GLY A 54 12.55 9.48 7.05
CA GLY A 54 13.24 8.61 7.99
C GLY A 54 13.92 9.35 9.15
N THR A 55 13.58 10.64 9.35
CA THR A 55 14.18 11.51 10.35
C THR A 55 13.19 11.82 11.45
N LYS A 56 13.51 11.48 12.68
CA LYS A 56 12.67 11.76 13.85
C LYS A 56 12.86 13.21 14.29
N LEU A 57 11.77 13.99 14.34
CA LEU A 57 11.79 15.34 14.88
C LEU A 57 11.91 15.31 16.41
N ASP A 58 12.67 16.26 16.96
CA ASP A 58 12.78 16.48 18.40
C ASP A 58 11.51 17.18 18.92
N ILE A 59 10.41 16.44 18.98
CA ILE A 59 9.10 16.82 19.49
C ILE A 59 8.64 15.76 20.49
N PRO A 60 8.12 16.14 21.67
CA PRO A 60 7.62 15.16 22.63
C PRO A 60 6.41 14.37 22.11
N ASP A 61 6.35 13.09 22.44
CA ASP A 61 5.26 12.21 22.06
C ASP A 61 3.91 12.69 22.62
N LEU A 62 2.85 12.64 21.83
CA LEU A 62 1.51 12.97 22.30
C LEU A 62 0.99 11.91 23.28
N LYS A 63 0.79 12.32 24.53
CA LYS A 63 0.30 11.41 25.59
C LYS A 63 -1.20 11.17 25.55
N LYS A 64 -1.99 12.13 25.02
CA LYS A 64 -3.46 12.12 25.01
C LYS A 64 -4.00 12.58 23.65
N GLY A 65 -5.24 12.22 23.35
CA GLY A 65 -5.96 12.61 22.13
C GLY A 65 -6.50 11.40 21.35
N THR A 66 -7.57 11.62 20.59
CA THR A 66 -8.13 10.64 19.65
C THR A 66 -7.18 10.43 18.47
N TYR A 67 -7.14 9.23 17.92
CA TYR A 67 -6.38 8.96 16.71
C TYR A 67 -7.06 9.58 15.49
N VAL A 68 -6.27 10.09 14.55
CA VAL A 68 -6.76 10.60 13.27
C VAL A 68 -6.31 9.70 12.12
N GLU A 69 -7.22 9.42 11.19
CA GLU A 69 -6.91 8.67 9.97
C GLU A 69 -5.96 9.49 9.09
N LEU A 70 -4.88 8.86 8.61
CA LEU A 70 -3.92 9.54 7.74
C LEU A 70 -4.50 9.74 6.34
N VAL A 71 -4.89 8.66 5.68
CA VAL A 71 -5.56 8.66 4.38
C VAL A 71 -7.06 8.88 4.58
N ASN A 72 -7.63 9.83 3.85
CA ASN A 72 -9.07 10.03 3.83
C ASN A 72 -9.73 8.98 2.91
N PRO A 73 -10.55 8.04 3.46
CA PRO A 73 -11.14 6.98 2.67
C PRO A 73 -12.19 7.47 1.65
N ASN A 74 -12.61 8.72 1.72
CA ASN A 74 -13.50 9.30 0.71
C ASN A 74 -12.74 9.78 -0.53
N LEU A 75 -11.44 10.05 -0.41
CA LEU A 75 -10.60 10.57 -1.49
C LEU A 75 -9.73 9.48 -2.12
N GLN A 76 -9.20 8.57 -1.31
CA GLN A 76 -8.23 7.56 -1.73
C GLN A 76 -8.52 6.21 -1.06
N TYR A 77 -8.04 5.12 -1.66
CA TYR A 77 -8.14 3.79 -1.07
C TYR A 77 -7.09 3.62 0.03
N PRO A 78 -7.51 3.37 1.30
CA PRO A 78 -6.57 3.10 2.39
C PRO A 78 -6.07 1.67 2.35
N GLY A 79 -4.92 1.44 2.98
CA GLY A 79 -4.40 0.12 3.31
C GLY A 79 -4.77 -0.34 4.73
N PRO A 80 -4.14 -1.42 5.20
CA PRO A 80 -4.26 -1.88 6.58
C PRO A 80 -3.85 -0.80 7.58
N THR A 81 -4.58 -0.71 8.70
CA THR A 81 -4.36 0.35 9.68
C THR A 81 -3.41 -0.10 10.79
N THR A 82 -2.39 0.71 11.05
CA THR A 82 -1.51 0.60 12.22
C THR A 82 -1.51 1.91 13.02
N ASN A 83 -1.43 1.81 14.34
CA ASN A 83 -1.49 2.99 15.20
C ASN A 83 -0.10 3.54 15.49
N SER A 84 0.14 4.81 15.17
CA SER A 84 1.30 5.55 15.63
C SER A 84 0.96 6.30 16.92
N ALA A 85 1.38 5.75 18.06
CA ALA A 85 1.10 6.32 19.38
C ALA A 85 1.75 7.70 19.57
N ARG A 86 2.96 7.89 19.05
CA ARG A 86 3.73 9.14 19.09
C ARG A 86 2.95 10.33 18.50
N HIS A 87 2.35 10.12 17.34
CA HIS A 87 1.65 11.16 16.57
C HIS A 87 0.15 11.16 16.81
N ARG A 88 -0.40 10.14 17.47
CA ARG A 88 -1.85 9.87 17.56
C ARG A 88 -2.50 9.82 16.16
N VAL A 89 -1.86 9.11 15.25
CA VAL A 89 -2.27 8.92 13.86
C VAL A 89 -2.52 7.43 13.61
N ARG A 90 -3.58 7.12 12.90
CA ARG A 90 -3.80 5.80 12.30
C ARG A 90 -3.16 5.82 10.93
N ASN A 91 -2.02 5.15 10.83
CA ASN A 91 -1.36 4.94 9.55
C ASN A 91 -2.12 3.87 8.78
N ASN A 92 -2.87 4.30 7.78
CA ASN A 92 -3.61 3.49 6.84
C ASN A 92 -3.08 3.69 5.41
N LEU A 93 -1.78 3.96 5.26
CA LEU A 93 -1.11 3.97 3.96
C LEU A 93 -1.04 2.55 3.39
N PRO A 94 -1.22 2.40 2.07
CA PRO A 94 -1.23 1.07 1.42
C PRO A 94 0.17 0.49 1.11
N GLY A 95 1.21 1.02 1.73
CA GLY A 95 2.59 0.57 1.47
C GLY A 95 3.62 1.08 2.47
N THR A 96 4.88 1.03 2.07
CA THR A 96 6.06 1.46 2.83
C THR A 96 6.62 2.78 2.29
N PRO A 97 7.57 3.45 2.99
CA PRO A 97 8.20 4.66 2.48
C PRO A 97 8.86 4.51 1.11
N GLU A 98 9.33 3.29 0.80
CA GLU A 98 10.00 2.95 -0.46
C GLU A 98 9.00 2.70 -1.58
N PHE A 99 7.82 2.16 -1.24
CA PHE A 99 6.77 1.86 -2.22
C PHE A 99 5.38 1.96 -1.60
N CYS A 100 4.66 3.04 -1.93
CA CYS A 100 3.32 3.30 -1.43
C CYS A 100 2.40 3.85 -2.55
N PRO A 101 1.68 2.98 -3.26
CA PRO A 101 0.81 3.39 -4.36
C PRO A 101 -0.46 4.06 -3.82
N MET A 102 -0.60 5.37 -4.03
CA MET A 102 -1.77 6.13 -3.63
C MET A 102 -2.80 6.17 -4.77
N ILE A 103 -3.93 5.48 -4.59
CA ILE A 103 -4.97 5.37 -5.60
C ILE A 103 -6.14 6.27 -5.23
N LYS A 104 -6.42 7.26 -6.08
CA LYS A 104 -7.58 8.15 -5.93
C LYS A 104 -8.89 7.41 -6.27
N LYS A 105 -9.93 7.66 -5.49
CA LYS A 105 -11.27 7.16 -5.78
C LYS A 105 -11.87 7.89 -6.99
N SER A 106 -12.50 7.13 -7.86
CA SER A 106 -13.28 7.66 -8.96
C SER A 106 -14.55 6.82 -9.15
N LYS A 107 -15.62 7.42 -9.65
CA LYS A 107 -16.87 6.71 -9.95
C LYS A 107 -16.66 5.50 -10.85
N LYS A 108 -15.75 5.61 -11.81
CA LYS A 108 -15.41 4.50 -12.72
C LYS A 108 -14.76 3.34 -11.94
N LEU A 109 -13.78 3.64 -11.07
CA LEU A 109 -13.08 2.61 -10.30
C LEU A 109 -14.01 1.98 -9.25
N GLU A 110 -14.84 2.78 -8.59
CA GLU A 110 -15.84 2.28 -7.63
C GLU A 110 -16.84 1.32 -8.30
N LYS A 111 -17.26 1.59 -9.54
CA LYS A 111 -18.11 0.68 -10.30
C LYS A 111 -17.43 -0.67 -10.53
N TYR A 112 -16.14 -0.69 -10.83
CA TYR A 112 -15.39 -1.94 -11.04
C TYR A 112 -15.11 -2.68 -9.73
N THR A 113 -14.78 -1.96 -8.65
CA THR A 113 -14.51 -2.59 -7.35
C THR A 113 -15.79 -3.11 -6.66
N SER A 114 -16.93 -2.47 -6.90
CA SER A 114 -18.24 -2.95 -6.41
C SER A 114 -18.83 -4.07 -7.27
N ALA A 115 -18.44 -4.17 -8.54
CA ALA A 115 -18.82 -5.30 -9.38
C ALA A 115 -18.08 -6.55 -8.88
N ASN A 116 -18.85 -7.59 -8.52
CA ASN A 116 -18.26 -8.88 -8.12
C ASN A 116 -17.70 -9.60 -9.36
N ILE A 117 -16.56 -9.10 -9.86
CA ILE A 117 -15.90 -9.61 -11.07
C ILE A 117 -15.60 -11.10 -10.91
N ARG A 118 -15.21 -11.52 -9.69
CA ARG A 118 -14.95 -12.95 -9.39
C ARG A 118 -16.21 -13.80 -9.62
N GLU A 119 -17.36 -13.35 -9.12
CA GLU A 119 -18.65 -14.04 -9.31
C GLU A 119 -19.07 -14.05 -10.78
N THR A 120 -18.83 -12.97 -11.50
CA THR A 120 -19.09 -12.88 -12.96
C THR A 120 -18.23 -13.87 -13.74
N ILE A 121 -16.94 -13.99 -13.40
CA ILE A 121 -16.03 -14.96 -14.02
C ILE A 121 -16.42 -16.39 -13.63
N ASP A 122 -16.70 -16.64 -12.35
CA ASP A 122 -17.08 -17.96 -11.85
C ASP A 122 -18.39 -18.46 -12.47
N ASN A 123 -19.37 -17.58 -12.67
CA ASN A 123 -20.62 -17.90 -13.31
C ASN A 123 -20.51 -18.04 -14.85
N GLY A 124 -19.51 -17.38 -15.46
CA GLY A 124 -19.24 -17.47 -16.90
C GLY A 124 -18.40 -18.68 -17.31
N LEU A 125 -17.74 -19.35 -16.36
CA LEU A 125 -16.91 -20.52 -16.60
C LEU A 125 -17.67 -21.81 -16.27
N ASP A 126 -17.95 -22.63 -17.28
CA ASP A 126 -18.44 -24.00 -17.07
C ASP A 126 -17.38 -24.81 -16.29
N ASN A 127 -17.81 -25.87 -15.59
CA ASN A 127 -16.89 -26.75 -14.82
C ASN A 127 -15.80 -27.37 -15.69
N ARG A 128 -16.07 -27.61 -16.97
CA ARG A 128 -15.08 -28.10 -17.95
C ARG A 128 -13.99 -27.07 -18.22
N ASP A 129 -14.36 -25.79 -18.33
CA ASP A 129 -13.40 -24.71 -18.57
C ASP A 129 -12.51 -24.49 -17.34
N LYS A 130 -13.07 -24.60 -16.13
CA LYS A 130 -12.31 -24.54 -14.87
C LYS A 130 -11.26 -25.65 -14.77
N GLU A 131 -11.63 -26.89 -15.16
CA GLU A 131 -10.69 -28.02 -15.17
C GLU A 131 -9.59 -27.83 -16.23
N LEU A 132 -9.94 -27.34 -17.42
CA LEU A 132 -8.98 -27.04 -18.48
C LEU A 132 -7.99 -25.95 -18.04
N ILE A 133 -8.50 -24.85 -17.44
CA ILE A 133 -7.65 -23.77 -16.90
C ILE A 133 -6.70 -24.29 -15.84
N LYS A 134 -7.18 -25.12 -14.90
CA LYS A 134 -6.37 -25.72 -13.86
C LYS A 134 -5.24 -26.61 -14.41
N ARG A 135 -5.53 -27.44 -15.41
CA ARG A 135 -4.54 -28.26 -16.10
C ARG A 135 -3.52 -27.42 -16.86
N THR A 136 -3.99 -26.39 -17.55
CA THR A 136 -3.13 -25.47 -18.30
C THR A 136 -2.20 -24.69 -17.36
N ALA A 137 -2.72 -24.18 -16.24
CA ALA A 137 -1.91 -23.52 -15.24
C ALA A 137 -0.85 -24.44 -14.65
N ALA A 138 -1.20 -25.68 -14.29
CA ALA A 138 -0.24 -26.67 -13.79
C ALA A 138 0.85 -27.00 -14.82
N PHE A 139 0.50 -27.08 -16.11
CA PHE A 139 1.47 -27.30 -17.18
C PHE A 139 2.44 -26.10 -17.36
N LEU A 140 1.91 -24.87 -17.33
CA LEU A 140 2.73 -23.66 -17.44
C LEU A 140 3.67 -23.52 -16.25
N LEU A 141 3.19 -23.73 -15.02
CA LEU A 141 4.00 -23.71 -13.81
C LEU A 141 5.14 -24.73 -13.87
N LEU A 142 4.86 -25.95 -14.37
CA LEU A 142 5.89 -26.95 -14.56
C LEU A 142 6.93 -26.55 -15.62
N LYS A 143 6.48 -25.94 -16.71
CA LYS A 143 7.36 -25.46 -17.78
C LYS A 143 8.26 -24.32 -17.29
N ASP A 144 7.69 -23.34 -16.59
CA ASP A 144 8.44 -22.22 -16.03
C ASP A 144 9.44 -22.66 -14.96
N SER A 145 9.04 -23.59 -14.11
CA SER A 145 9.93 -24.20 -13.11
C SER A 145 11.15 -24.87 -13.77
N LYS A 146 10.92 -25.65 -14.83
CA LYS A 146 12.01 -26.28 -15.58
C LYS A 146 12.92 -25.24 -16.27
N ALA A 147 12.34 -24.19 -16.80
CA ALA A 147 13.11 -23.11 -17.44
C ALA A 147 13.99 -22.37 -16.42
N SER A 148 13.48 -22.08 -15.22
CA SER A 148 14.24 -21.46 -14.14
C SER A 148 15.44 -22.30 -13.73
N PHE A 149 15.27 -23.60 -13.53
CA PHE A 149 16.38 -24.50 -13.24
C PHE A 149 17.41 -24.59 -14.38
N ALA A 150 16.95 -24.58 -15.62
CA ALA A 150 17.84 -24.59 -16.78
C ALA A 150 18.70 -23.31 -16.88
N ILE A 151 18.18 -22.16 -16.49
CA ILE A 151 18.93 -20.90 -16.41
C ILE A 151 20.05 -20.98 -15.37
N GLU A 152 19.80 -21.69 -14.27
CA GLU A 152 20.79 -21.93 -13.21
C GLU A 152 21.76 -23.09 -13.54
N GLY A 153 21.63 -23.71 -14.70
CA GLY A 153 22.43 -24.86 -15.12
C GLY A 153 22.06 -26.17 -14.42
N GLU A 154 20.93 -26.20 -13.71
CA GLU A 154 20.42 -27.38 -13.03
C GLU A 154 19.35 -28.11 -13.84
N TYR A 155 19.37 -29.43 -13.80
CA TYR A 155 18.37 -30.31 -14.43
C TYR A 155 17.75 -31.24 -13.37
N PRO A 156 16.79 -30.74 -12.57
CA PRO A 156 16.21 -31.56 -11.52
C PRO A 156 15.37 -32.70 -12.07
N PRO A 157 15.27 -33.83 -11.37
CA PRO A 157 14.33 -34.89 -11.71
C PRO A 157 12.91 -34.38 -11.84
N ASN A 158 12.12 -34.94 -12.75
CA ASN A 158 10.73 -34.51 -13.01
C ASN A 158 9.87 -34.41 -11.74
N MET A 159 10.13 -35.22 -10.73
CA MET A 159 9.41 -35.22 -9.46
C MET A 159 9.68 -33.94 -8.65
N ARG A 160 10.94 -33.46 -8.61
CA ARG A 160 11.30 -32.21 -7.91
C ARG A 160 10.69 -30.95 -8.57
N ALA A 161 10.71 -30.92 -9.92
CA ALA A 161 10.06 -29.85 -10.67
C ALA A 161 8.53 -29.84 -10.50
N ARG A 162 7.89 -31.01 -10.41
CA ARG A 162 6.45 -31.14 -10.11
C ARG A 162 6.09 -30.68 -8.70
N ASN A 163 6.89 -31.04 -7.70
CA ASN A 163 6.66 -30.63 -6.32
C ASN A 163 6.80 -29.10 -6.16
N TRP A 164 7.74 -28.50 -6.86
CA TRP A 164 7.90 -27.04 -6.91
C TRP A 164 6.66 -26.36 -7.51
N GLY A 165 6.24 -26.81 -8.69
CA GLY A 165 5.03 -26.29 -9.34
C GLY A 165 3.77 -26.46 -8.50
N ALA A 166 3.65 -27.59 -7.77
CA ALA A 166 2.53 -27.84 -6.87
C ALA A 166 2.55 -26.91 -5.64
N ALA A 167 3.73 -26.60 -5.09
CA ALA A 167 3.88 -25.68 -3.96
C ALA A 167 3.50 -24.23 -4.34
N ILE A 168 3.89 -23.78 -5.54
CA ILE A 168 3.52 -22.46 -6.05
C ILE A 168 2.02 -22.35 -6.32
N GLY A 169 1.39 -23.43 -6.78
CA GLY A 169 -0.05 -23.45 -7.06
C GLY A 169 -0.96 -23.55 -5.83
N GLN A 170 -0.38 -23.68 -4.62
CA GLN A 170 -1.11 -23.73 -3.33
C GLN A 170 -0.96 -22.44 -2.51
N ALA A 171 -0.10 -21.52 -2.93
CA ALA A 171 0.11 -20.21 -2.31
C ALA A 171 -0.82 -19.16 -2.92
#